data_981d44c3a32468fbfe2deed8c83f243d
#
_entry.id   981d44c3a32468fbfe2deed8c83f243d
#
_cell.length_a   1.000
_cell.length_b   1.000
_cell.length_c   1.000
_cell.angle_alpha   90.00
_cell.angle_beta   90.00
_cell.angle_gamma   90.00
#
_symmetry.space_group_name_H-M   'P 1'
#
loop_
_entity.id
_entity.type
_entity.pdbx_description
1 polymer ?
#
loop_
_entity_poly.entity_id
_entity_poly.type
_entity_poly.pdbx_seq_one_letter_code
_entity_poly.pdbx_strand_id
1 'polypeptide(L)'
;MMTRNRHAFHKMLQMLAVVVGLGVAIAPASQAAERKKAATKVQPAKSASASKSAVRKAEPKARVVAASKSSRSVVASKSGSRMVASKRGAVAKVAYAPPPRPSYGQIAGLHGAQDPLDLKSSVALVVDQETHEVLFSKNDHAVLPIASLTKLMTGLLVSEARLPMEEMITITQDDVDTEKGSRSRLTVGTTLTRGEMLHLALMSSENRAAHALGRTYPGGMATFVGLMNAKARMLGMADTRYVEPTGLSSSNQSSARDLALLVDTA
;
A
#
# COMPACT_ATOMS: atom_id res chain seq x y z
N MET A 1 -38.13 3.13 47.76
CA MET A 1 -38.35 1.70 47.56
C MET A 1 -37.38 1.24 46.46
N MET A 2 -36.08 1.29 46.76
CA MET A 2 -35.02 1.09 45.76
C MET A 2 -33.73 0.62 46.45
N THR A 3 -33.70 -0.63 46.94
CA THR A 3 -32.51 -1.22 47.57
C THR A 3 -32.56 -2.75 47.56
N ARG A 4 -32.77 -3.40 46.40
CA ARG A 4 -32.84 -4.87 46.41
C ARG A 4 -32.12 -5.60 45.27
N ASN A 5 -31.22 -4.94 44.54
CA ASN A 5 -30.57 -5.61 43.38
C ASN A 5 -29.04 -5.61 43.40
N ARG A 6 -28.41 -5.25 44.52
CA ARG A 6 -26.91 -5.25 44.60
C ARG A 6 -26.29 -6.55 45.13
N HIS A 7 -27.07 -7.48 45.67
CA HIS A 7 -26.55 -8.72 46.27
C HIS A 7 -26.54 -9.94 45.32
N ALA A 8 -27.22 -9.87 44.19
CA ALA A 8 -27.22 -10.97 43.22
C ALA A 8 -25.96 -10.97 42.32
N PHE A 9 -25.35 -9.80 42.08
CA PHE A 9 -24.18 -9.67 41.21
C PHE A 9 -22.86 -10.11 41.88
N HIS A 10 -22.78 -10.06 43.20
CA HIS A 10 -21.57 -10.43 43.97
C HIS A 10 -21.39 -11.92 44.19
N LYS A 11 -22.44 -12.71 44.07
CA LYS A 11 -22.36 -14.19 44.22
C LYS A 11 -22.04 -14.93 42.93
N MET A 12 -22.13 -14.29 41.76
CA MET A 12 -21.79 -14.91 40.48
C MET A 12 -20.30 -14.76 40.12
N LEU A 13 -19.56 -13.86 40.78
CA LEU A 13 -18.15 -13.63 40.54
C LEU A 13 -17.20 -14.47 41.43
N GLN A 14 -17.77 -15.25 42.39
CA GLN A 14 -16.95 -16.10 43.29
C GLN A 14 -16.94 -17.58 42.91
N MET A 15 -17.62 -18.00 41.85
CA MET A 15 -17.61 -19.42 41.40
C MET A 15 -16.75 -19.73 40.20
N LEU A 16 -15.91 -18.80 39.72
CA LEU A 16 -15.02 -19.02 38.56
C LEU A 16 -13.53 -18.97 38.91
N ALA A 17 -13.17 -19.25 40.14
CA ALA A 17 -11.78 -19.16 40.61
C ALA A 17 -11.25 -20.45 41.26
N VAL A 18 -11.76 -21.63 40.93
CA VAL A 18 -11.20 -22.90 41.43
C VAL A 18 -11.30 -23.97 40.35
N VAL A 19 -10.50 -23.94 39.31
CA VAL A 19 -9.97 -25.09 38.56
C VAL A 19 -8.74 -24.62 37.75
N VAL A 20 -7.66 -24.31 38.40
CA VAL A 20 -6.30 -24.39 37.82
C VAL A 20 -5.36 -24.80 38.96
N GLY A 21 -5.16 -26.07 39.06
CA GLY A 21 -4.16 -26.60 39.99
C GLY A 21 -4.20 -28.12 39.98
N LEU A 22 -3.30 -28.72 39.35
CA LEU A 22 -2.65 -30.02 39.49
C LEU A 22 -2.55 -30.77 38.14
N GLY A 23 -1.34 -30.83 37.67
CA GLY A 23 -0.93 -31.60 36.51
C GLY A 23 0.56 -31.46 36.24
N VAL A 24 1.37 -31.68 37.29
CA VAL A 24 2.82 -31.85 37.16
C VAL A 24 3.14 -33.32 37.00
N ALA A 25 4.14 -33.60 36.16
CA ALA A 25 4.90 -34.83 35.95
C ALA A 25 4.27 -35.86 35.00
N ILE A 26 4.94 -36.15 33.91
CA ILE A 26 6.00 -37.17 33.84
C ILE A 26 6.62 -37.09 32.43
N ALA A 27 7.91 -36.83 32.36
CA ALA A 27 8.74 -37.16 31.22
C ALA A 27 9.12 -38.64 31.27
N PRO A 28 9.39 -39.28 30.14
CA PRO A 28 10.47 -40.23 30.08
C PRO A 28 11.58 -39.76 29.11
N ALA A 29 12.77 -39.83 29.67
CA ALA A 29 14.04 -39.76 28.97
C ALA A 29 14.31 -41.11 28.24
N SER A 30 15.33 -41.04 27.38
CA SER A 30 16.07 -42.06 26.67
C SER A 30 15.52 -42.34 25.25
N GLN A 31 16.35 -42.38 24.21
CA GLN A 31 17.69 -42.92 24.09
C GLN A 31 18.46 -42.19 22.98
N ALA A 32 19.71 -41.92 23.29
CA ALA A 32 20.77 -41.64 22.32
C ALA A 32 21.07 -42.90 21.51
N ALA A 33 21.17 -42.75 20.20
CA ALA A 33 21.83 -43.73 19.35
C ALA A 33 22.83 -42.98 18.47
N GLU A 34 24.09 -43.12 18.88
CA GLU A 34 25.26 -42.88 18.07
C GLU A 34 25.19 -43.66 16.76
N ARG A 35 25.44 -43.00 15.63
CA ARG A 35 26.06 -43.62 14.47
C ARG A 35 27.16 -42.75 13.89
N LYS A 36 28.33 -43.37 13.94
CA LYS A 36 29.66 -42.98 13.50
C LYS A 36 29.73 -42.54 12.04
N LYS A 37 30.55 -41.48 11.83
CA LYS A 37 31.57 -41.23 10.81
C LYS A 37 31.54 -42.08 9.52
N ALA A 38 31.44 -41.38 8.41
CA ALA A 38 32.26 -41.67 7.24
C ALA A 38 32.65 -40.35 6.59
N ALA A 39 33.93 -39.99 6.76
CA ALA A 39 34.61 -38.93 6.05
C ALA A 39 35.01 -39.48 4.68
N THR A 40 34.64 -38.76 3.61
CA THR A 40 35.29 -38.96 2.32
C THR A 40 35.81 -37.60 1.86
N LYS A 41 37.13 -37.58 1.87
CA LYS A 41 38.04 -36.51 1.44
C LYS A 41 38.24 -36.70 -0.07
N VAL A 42 37.89 -35.69 -0.87
CA VAL A 42 38.40 -35.61 -2.23
C VAL A 42 38.95 -34.21 -2.46
N GLN A 43 40.21 -34.16 -2.77
CA GLN A 43 41.03 -32.99 -3.07
C GLN A 43 40.86 -32.49 -4.52
N PRO A 44 41.37 -31.30 -4.85
CA PRO A 44 41.00 -30.52 -6.02
C PRO A 44 41.85 -30.88 -7.26
N ALA A 45 41.26 -30.83 -8.42
CA ALA A 45 41.99 -30.84 -9.70
C ALA A 45 42.16 -29.42 -10.24
N LYS A 46 43.41 -29.00 -10.36
CA LYS A 46 43.91 -27.91 -11.17
C LYS A 46 43.89 -28.35 -12.64
N SER A 47 43.43 -27.53 -13.55
CA SER A 47 44.11 -27.37 -14.81
C SER A 47 43.76 -26.04 -15.46
N ALA A 48 44.81 -25.36 -15.77
CA ALA A 48 44.92 -24.11 -16.48
C ALA A 48 44.76 -24.35 -17.99
N SER A 49 44.24 -23.38 -18.70
CA SER A 49 44.88 -22.95 -19.93
C SER A 49 44.43 -21.54 -20.31
N ALA A 50 45.42 -20.75 -20.57
CA ALA A 50 45.34 -19.38 -21.03
C ALA A 50 45.06 -19.34 -22.53
N SER A 51 44.32 -18.36 -23.00
CA SER A 51 44.60 -17.80 -24.33
C SER A 51 44.38 -16.28 -24.28
N LYS A 52 45.47 -15.62 -24.60
CA LYS A 52 45.61 -14.18 -24.87
C LYS A 52 45.09 -13.89 -26.28
N SER A 53 44.34 -12.82 -26.43
CA SER A 53 44.46 -11.89 -27.57
C SER A 53 43.61 -10.66 -27.29
N ALA A 54 44.21 -9.64 -27.15
CA ALA A 54 44.59 -8.50 -27.99
C ALA A 54 43.69 -7.30 -27.78
N VAL A 55 44.35 -6.37 -27.16
CA VAL A 55 44.04 -4.94 -26.99
C VAL A 55 43.65 -4.29 -28.33
N ARG A 56 42.56 -3.55 -28.35
CA ARG A 56 42.41 -2.37 -29.18
C ARG A 56 41.83 -1.22 -28.37
N LYS A 57 42.75 -0.33 -28.09
CA LYS A 57 42.62 1.02 -27.55
C LYS A 57 41.93 1.90 -28.61
N ALA A 58 40.91 2.59 -28.24
CA ALA A 58 40.45 3.80 -28.92
C ALA A 58 39.98 4.78 -27.88
N GLU A 59 40.73 5.81 -27.74
CA GLU A 59 40.50 6.97 -26.87
C GLU A 59 39.57 8.00 -27.50
N PRO A 60 39.05 8.96 -26.72
CA PRO A 60 37.87 9.72 -27.00
C PRO A 60 38.14 11.03 -27.73
N LYS A 61 37.18 11.50 -28.52
CA LYS A 61 37.16 12.91 -28.94
C LYS A 61 36.03 13.63 -28.23
N ALA A 62 36.44 14.43 -27.26
CA ALA A 62 35.66 15.51 -26.73
C ALA A 62 35.35 16.52 -27.84
N ARG A 63 34.07 16.89 -27.95
CA ARG A 63 33.67 18.08 -28.72
C ARG A 63 32.88 19.01 -27.81
N VAL A 64 33.64 19.98 -27.33
CA VAL A 64 33.13 21.20 -26.71
C VAL A 64 32.41 22.01 -27.79
N VAL A 65 31.18 22.39 -27.59
CA VAL A 65 30.54 23.45 -28.34
C VAL A 65 30.01 24.50 -27.36
N ALA A 66 30.55 25.68 -27.57
CA ALA A 66 30.47 26.85 -26.76
C ALA A 66 29.03 27.45 -26.72
N ALA A 67 28.76 28.05 -25.60
CA ALA A 67 27.66 28.99 -25.40
C ALA A 67 27.89 30.26 -26.26
N SER A 68 26.88 30.68 -27.01
CA SER A 68 26.82 32.01 -27.56
C SER A 68 25.68 32.79 -26.96
N LYS A 69 26.03 33.71 -26.09
CA LYS A 69 25.20 34.87 -25.72
C LYS A 69 25.13 35.76 -26.93
N SER A 70 23.96 36.16 -27.38
CA SER A 70 23.80 37.31 -28.28
C SER A 70 22.87 38.31 -27.67
N SER A 71 23.45 39.45 -27.48
CA SER A 71 22.89 40.70 -26.97
C SER A 71 22.02 41.42 -27.99
N ARG A 72 21.08 42.13 -27.45
CA ARG A 72 20.23 43.17 -27.98
C ARG A 72 20.96 44.14 -28.90
N SER A 73 20.34 44.47 -30.03
CA SER A 73 20.49 45.84 -30.61
C SER A 73 19.16 46.26 -31.26
N VAL A 74 18.67 47.40 -30.80
CA VAL A 74 17.54 48.17 -31.32
C VAL A 74 18.08 49.04 -32.44
N VAL A 75 17.49 48.95 -33.63
CA VAL A 75 17.58 50.03 -34.62
C VAL A 75 16.20 50.17 -35.27
N ALA A 76 15.64 51.36 -35.11
CA ALA A 76 14.45 51.82 -35.77
C ALA A 76 14.77 52.30 -37.19
N SER A 77 13.99 51.89 -38.19
CA SER A 77 13.85 52.65 -39.42
C SER A 77 12.42 52.45 -39.99
N LYS A 78 11.79 53.58 -40.20
CA LYS A 78 10.51 53.78 -40.87
C LYS A 78 10.63 53.46 -42.35
N SER A 79 9.72 52.65 -42.88
CA SER A 79 9.24 52.84 -44.24
C SER A 79 7.97 52.02 -44.38
N GLY A 80 6.90 52.67 -44.82
CA GLY A 80 5.57 52.10 -44.92
C GLY A 80 5.41 51.16 -46.10
N SER A 81 4.80 50.03 -45.82
CA SER A 81 4.12 49.24 -46.83
C SER A 81 2.94 48.54 -46.15
N ARG A 82 1.75 48.91 -46.58
CA ARG A 82 0.48 48.40 -46.08
C ARG A 82 0.28 46.99 -46.63
N MET A 83 0.72 46.00 -45.90
CA MET A 83 0.36 44.59 -46.18
C MET A 83 -0.95 44.24 -45.51
N VAL A 84 -1.95 43.95 -46.32
CA VAL A 84 -3.22 43.36 -45.89
C VAL A 84 -2.92 41.97 -45.37
N ALA A 85 -2.86 41.82 -44.08
CA ALA A 85 -2.76 40.49 -43.46
C ALA A 85 -4.09 39.73 -43.61
N SER A 86 -4.13 38.80 -44.52
CA SER A 86 -5.19 37.80 -44.58
C SER A 86 -5.15 36.98 -43.32
N LYS A 87 -6.17 37.11 -42.45
CA LYS A 87 -6.37 36.21 -41.29
C LYS A 87 -6.65 34.79 -41.86
N ARG A 88 -5.60 33.99 -41.98
CA ARG A 88 -5.77 32.56 -42.06
C ARG A 88 -6.32 32.12 -40.72
N GLY A 89 -7.60 31.74 -40.67
CA GLY A 89 -8.22 31.19 -39.48
C GLY A 89 -7.43 29.97 -39.04
N ALA A 90 -6.88 30.06 -37.82
CA ALA A 90 -6.33 28.87 -37.16
C ALA A 90 -7.49 27.88 -36.94
N VAL A 91 -7.50 26.82 -37.71
CA VAL A 91 -8.40 25.69 -37.45
C VAL A 91 -7.97 25.11 -36.12
N ALA A 92 -8.71 25.43 -35.06
CA ALA A 92 -8.52 24.80 -33.77
C ALA A 92 -8.73 23.30 -33.96
N LYS A 93 -7.64 22.52 -33.83
CA LYS A 93 -7.76 21.07 -33.74
C LYS A 93 -8.58 20.78 -32.49
N VAL A 94 -9.85 20.44 -32.67
CA VAL A 94 -10.66 19.87 -31.59
C VAL A 94 -9.99 18.56 -31.25
N ALA A 95 -9.27 18.52 -30.11
CA ALA A 95 -8.72 17.29 -29.59
C ALA A 95 -9.92 16.43 -29.17
N TYR A 96 -10.16 15.36 -29.91
CA TYR A 96 -11.15 14.35 -29.53
C TYR A 96 -10.64 13.68 -28.25
N ALA A 97 -11.19 14.07 -27.11
CA ALA A 97 -10.96 13.37 -25.86
C ALA A 97 -11.74 12.05 -25.92
N PRO A 98 -11.11 10.90 -25.76
CA PRO A 98 -11.83 9.64 -25.69
C PRO A 98 -12.85 9.71 -24.55
N PRO A 99 -14.03 9.05 -24.70
CA PRO A 99 -15.04 9.05 -23.66
C PRO A 99 -14.43 8.53 -22.34
N PRO A 100 -14.80 9.11 -21.20
CA PRO A 100 -14.31 8.67 -19.90
C PRO A 100 -14.68 7.19 -19.69
N ARG A 101 -13.72 6.41 -19.19
CA ARG A 101 -13.97 5.00 -18.86
C ARG A 101 -14.99 4.94 -17.73
N PRO A 102 -16.01 4.05 -17.82
CA PRO A 102 -16.98 3.89 -16.75
C PRO A 102 -16.27 3.44 -15.46
N SER A 103 -16.71 3.98 -14.32
CA SER A 103 -16.24 3.56 -13.01
C SER A 103 -16.75 2.16 -12.66
N TYR A 104 -16.11 1.48 -11.69
CA TYR A 104 -16.60 0.19 -11.19
C TYR A 104 -18.07 0.27 -10.71
N GLY A 105 -18.45 1.36 -10.06
CA GLY A 105 -19.84 1.56 -9.63
C GLY A 105 -20.82 1.73 -10.78
N GLN A 106 -20.41 2.37 -11.87
CA GLN A 106 -21.23 2.45 -13.10
C GLN A 106 -21.38 1.08 -13.76
N ILE A 107 -20.30 0.32 -13.87
CA ILE A 107 -20.33 -1.06 -14.41
C ILE A 107 -21.25 -1.95 -13.57
N ALA A 108 -21.25 -1.79 -12.25
CA ALA A 108 -22.10 -2.51 -11.32
C ALA A 108 -23.55 -1.98 -11.24
N GLY A 109 -23.92 -0.95 -12.03
CA GLY A 109 -25.27 -0.39 -12.05
C GLY A 109 -25.66 0.40 -10.78
N LEU A 110 -24.71 0.80 -9.95
CA LEU A 110 -24.96 1.42 -8.63
C LEU A 110 -25.45 2.87 -8.69
N HIS A 111 -25.43 3.50 -9.86
CA HIS A 111 -25.87 4.90 -10.03
C HIS A 111 -27.41 5.06 -10.05
N GLY A 112 -28.18 3.97 -10.14
CA GLY A 112 -29.64 4.00 -10.12
C GLY A 112 -30.25 4.08 -8.71
N ALA A 113 -29.45 4.05 -7.64
CA ALA A 113 -29.96 4.17 -6.28
C ALA A 113 -30.49 5.57 -6.01
N GLN A 114 -31.64 5.66 -5.31
CA GLN A 114 -32.16 6.93 -4.85
C GLN A 114 -31.20 7.58 -3.87
N ASP A 115 -30.91 8.86 -4.09
CA ASP A 115 -29.94 9.62 -3.32
C ASP A 115 -30.45 11.06 -3.12
N PRO A 116 -31.00 11.39 -1.96
CA PRO A 116 -31.52 12.72 -1.67
C PRO A 116 -30.44 13.82 -1.66
N LEU A 117 -29.15 13.42 -1.56
CA LEU A 117 -28.01 14.34 -1.56
C LEU A 117 -27.38 14.51 -2.94
N ASP A 118 -27.86 13.79 -3.97
CA ASP A 118 -27.34 13.80 -5.34
C ASP A 118 -25.80 13.61 -5.40
N LEU A 119 -25.28 12.68 -4.61
CA LEU A 119 -23.85 12.40 -4.54
C LEU A 119 -23.38 11.72 -5.83
N LYS A 120 -22.27 12.21 -6.39
CA LYS A 120 -21.64 11.60 -7.56
C LYS A 120 -20.96 10.27 -7.24
N SER A 121 -20.71 9.97 -5.97
CA SER A 121 -20.16 8.68 -5.54
C SER A 121 -21.16 7.56 -5.77
N SER A 122 -20.68 6.38 -6.17
CA SER A 122 -21.53 5.17 -6.31
C SER A 122 -21.94 4.57 -4.98
N VAL A 123 -21.13 4.82 -3.95
CA VAL A 123 -21.30 4.31 -2.58
C VAL A 123 -21.05 5.44 -1.60
N ALA A 124 -21.83 5.54 -0.56
CA ALA A 124 -21.60 6.42 0.57
C ALA A 124 -22.26 5.84 1.84
N LEU A 125 -21.60 6.04 2.97
CA LEU A 125 -22.09 5.68 4.29
C LEU A 125 -21.63 6.74 5.29
N VAL A 126 -22.58 7.23 6.11
CA VAL A 126 -22.30 8.11 7.25
C VAL A 126 -22.87 7.46 8.48
N VAL A 127 -22.02 7.26 9.48
CA VAL A 127 -22.37 6.62 10.75
C VAL A 127 -21.96 7.55 11.88
N ASP A 128 -22.81 7.71 12.86
CA ASP A 128 -22.44 8.35 14.12
C ASP A 128 -21.47 7.42 14.87
N GLN A 129 -20.30 7.95 15.23
CA GLN A 129 -19.24 7.14 15.83
C GLN A 129 -19.54 6.71 17.27
N GLU A 130 -20.36 7.47 18.00
CA GLU A 130 -20.69 7.17 19.41
C GLU A 130 -21.88 6.21 19.50
N THR A 131 -22.92 6.44 18.67
CA THR A 131 -24.17 5.69 18.73
C THR A 131 -24.23 4.54 17.73
N HIS A 132 -23.33 4.51 16.74
CA HIS A 132 -23.34 3.62 15.57
C HIS A 132 -24.61 3.72 14.72
N GLU A 133 -25.38 4.81 14.88
CA GLU A 133 -26.54 5.09 14.06
C GLU A 133 -26.13 5.42 12.61
N VAL A 134 -26.80 4.80 11.64
CA VAL A 134 -26.60 5.11 10.23
C VAL A 134 -27.39 6.36 9.89
N LEU A 135 -26.68 7.46 9.70
CA LEU A 135 -27.25 8.76 9.35
C LEU A 135 -27.55 8.89 7.85
N PHE A 136 -26.75 8.22 7.02
CA PHE A 136 -26.94 8.18 5.57
C PHE A 136 -26.33 6.90 4.98
N SER A 137 -27.02 6.30 4.02
CA SER A 137 -26.55 5.12 3.31
C SER A 137 -26.92 5.18 1.83
N LYS A 138 -25.96 4.87 0.98
CA LYS A 138 -26.11 4.66 -0.46
C LYS A 138 -25.25 3.46 -0.87
N ASN A 139 -25.88 2.36 -1.26
CA ASN A 139 -25.18 1.14 -1.72
C ASN A 139 -24.08 0.64 -0.76
N ASP A 140 -24.24 0.78 0.54
CA ASP A 140 -23.21 0.57 1.56
C ASP A 140 -22.71 -0.89 1.69
N HIS A 141 -23.45 -1.86 1.14
CA HIS A 141 -23.05 -3.27 1.02
C HIS A 141 -22.35 -3.61 -0.30
N ALA A 142 -22.25 -2.65 -1.23
CA ALA A 142 -21.60 -2.93 -2.51
C ALA A 142 -20.10 -3.17 -2.33
N VAL A 143 -19.63 -4.34 -2.77
CA VAL A 143 -18.21 -4.73 -2.73
C VAL A 143 -17.50 -4.16 -3.94
N LEU A 144 -16.58 -3.24 -3.71
CA LEU A 144 -15.85 -2.53 -4.75
C LEU A 144 -14.35 -2.48 -4.44
N PRO A 145 -13.49 -2.27 -5.46
CA PRO A 145 -12.08 -1.95 -5.23
C PRO A 145 -11.95 -0.68 -4.37
N ILE A 146 -11.19 -0.78 -3.29
CA ILE A 146 -11.08 0.27 -2.27
C ILE A 146 -9.85 1.16 -2.43
N ALA A 147 -8.99 0.88 -3.39
CA ALA A 147 -7.78 1.65 -3.63
C ALA A 147 -7.00 1.91 -2.32
N SER A 148 -6.51 3.14 -2.14
CA SER A 148 -5.66 3.51 -1.00
C SER A 148 -6.32 3.45 0.38
N LEU A 149 -7.62 3.22 0.50
CA LEU A 149 -8.24 2.89 1.78
C LEU A 149 -7.65 1.62 2.41
N THR A 150 -7.08 0.73 1.59
CA THR A 150 -6.27 -0.41 2.01
C THR A 150 -5.20 -0.04 3.04
N LYS A 151 -4.58 1.14 2.90
CA LYS A 151 -3.47 1.57 3.77
C LYS A 151 -3.90 1.81 5.23
N LEU A 152 -5.18 1.99 5.50
CA LEU A 152 -5.67 2.04 6.86
C LEU A 152 -5.45 0.70 7.57
N MET A 153 -5.78 -0.43 6.94
CA MET A 153 -5.47 -1.76 7.47
C MET A 153 -3.96 -1.99 7.62
N THR A 154 -3.17 -1.52 6.65
CA THR A 154 -1.71 -1.59 6.71
C THR A 154 -1.18 -0.82 7.92
N GLY A 155 -1.67 0.41 8.14
CA GLY A 155 -1.29 1.24 9.27
C GLY A 155 -1.68 0.63 10.61
N LEU A 156 -2.90 0.12 10.71
CA LEU A 156 -3.40 -0.55 11.91
C LEU A 156 -2.50 -1.73 12.31
N LEU A 157 -2.18 -2.63 11.37
CA LEU A 157 -1.33 -3.79 11.66
C LEU A 157 0.09 -3.40 12.06
N VAL A 158 0.69 -2.42 11.40
CA VAL A 158 2.04 -1.94 11.74
C VAL A 158 2.06 -1.32 13.14
N SER A 159 1.02 -0.55 13.50
CA SER A 159 0.89 0.08 14.81
C SER A 159 0.67 -0.95 15.92
N GLU A 160 -0.20 -1.95 15.71
CA GLU A 160 -0.50 -3.00 16.69
C GLU A 160 0.68 -3.95 16.91
N ALA A 161 1.52 -4.16 15.91
CA ALA A 161 2.67 -5.07 15.99
C ALA A 161 3.76 -4.62 16.98
N ARG A 162 3.71 -3.36 17.42
CA ARG A 162 4.70 -2.76 18.35
C ARG A 162 6.15 -2.97 17.91
N LEU A 163 6.38 -2.97 16.60
CA LEU A 163 7.72 -3.04 16.02
C LEU A 163 8.47 -1.73 16.29
N PRO A 164 9.83 -1.75 16.36
CA PRO A 164 10.61 -0.54 16.55
C PRO A 164 10.32 0.47 15.44
N MET A 165 9.76 1.63 15.79
CA MET A 165 9.44 2.68 14.83
C MET A 165 10.68 3.39 14.28
N GLU A 166 11.81 3.32 15.01
CA GLU A 166 13.10 3.86 14.60
C GLU A 166 13.91 2.92 13.68
N GLU A 167 13.40 1.71 13.43
CA GLU A 167 14.05 0.78 12.52
C GLU A 167 14.11 1.35 11.11
N MET A 168 15.33 1.36 10.54
CA MET A 168 15.59 1.91 9.21
C MET A 168 15.15 0.93 8.12
N ILE A 169 14.27 1.38 7.23
CA ILE A 169 13.75 0.62 6.09
C ILE A 169 14.23 1.27 4.81
N THR A 170 14.84 0.47 3.94
CA THR A 170 15.30 0.92 2.62
C THR A 170 14.31 0.49 1.54
N ILE A 171 13.93 1.43 0.68
CA ILE A 171 13.13 1.17 -0.52
C ILE A 171 13.96 0.35 -1.50
N THR A 172 13.45 -0.78 -1.91
CA THR A 172 14.08 -1.69 -2.87
C THR A 172 13.34 -1.69 -4.22
N GLN A 173 13.88 -2.43 -5.18
CA GLN A 173 13.22 -2.61 -6.47
C GLN A 173 11.86 -3.31 -6.34
N ASP A 174 11.69 -4.17 -5.32
CA ASP A 174 10.43 -4.86 -5.05
C ASP A 174 9.29 -3.90 -4.67
N ASP A 175 9.63 -2.71 -4.14
CA ASP A 175 8.65 -1.70 -3.75
C ASP A 175 8.16 -0.83 -4.93
N VAL A 176 8.72 -1.06 -6.13
CA VAL A 176 8.33 -0.31 -7.33
C VAL A 176 7.04 -0.88 -7.91
N ASP A 177 6.03 0.00 -8.07
CA ASP A 177 4.75 -0.37 -8.68
C ASP A 177 4.93 -0.84 -10.13
N THR A 178 4.58 -2.09 -10.38
CA THR A 178 4.58 -2.72 -11.71
C THR A 178 3.16 -2.91 -12.27
N GLU A 179 2.11 -2.64 -11.48
CA GLU A 179 0.72 -2.84 -11.90
C GLU A 179 0.15 -1.61 -12.62
N LYS A 180 0.31 -0.42 -12.03
CA LYS A 180 -0.30 0.82 -12.54
C LYS A 180 0.72 1.88 -12.95
N GLY A 181 2.01 1.65 -12.70
CA GLY A 181 3.06 2.60 -12.99
C GLY A 181 2.91 3.90 -12.19
N SER A 182 2.44 3.82 -10.95
CA SER A 182 2.28 4.98 -10.09
C SER A 182 3.63 5.64 -9.83
N ARG A 183 3.66 6.98 -9.86
CA ARG A 183 4.86 7.74 -9.54
C ARG A 183 5.05 7.81 -8.03
N SER A 184 6.31 7.79 -7.59
CA SER A 184 6.69 7.94 -6.20
C SER A 184 7.84 8.93 -6.07
N ARG A 185 7.88 9.66 -4.96
CA ARG A 185 9.02 10.52 -4.57
C ARG A 185 10.12 9.70 -3.88
N LEU A 186 9.79 8.54 -3.34
CA LEU A 186 10.75 7.63 -2.72
C LEU A 186 11.48 6.86 -3.83
N THR A 187 12.72 7.19 -4.09
CA THR A 187 13.55 6.45 -5.05
C THR A 187 14.08 5.16 -4.43
N VAL A 188 14.41 4.16 -5.26
CA VAL A 188 15.13 2.97 -4.79
C VAL A 188 16.44 3.40 -4.13
N GLY A 189 16.75 2.85 -2.96
CA GLY A 189 17.87 3.24 -2.12
C GLY A 189 17.53 4.31 -1.08
N THR A 190 16.36 4.96 -1.12
CA THR A 190 15.90 5.85 -0.05
C THR A 190 15.70 5.04 1.22
N THR A 191 16.27 5.51 2.33
CA THR A 191 16.15 4.87 3.64
C THR A 191 15.50 5.84 4.62
N LEU A 192 14.45 5.39 5.26
CA LEU A 192 13.67 6.13 6.28
C LEU A 192 13.36 5.20 7.45
N THR A 193 12.97 5.77 8.57
CA THR A 193 12.49 4.98 9.70
C THR A 193 11.13 4.33 9.40
N ARG A 194 10.78 3.26 10.11
CA ARG A 194 9.44 2.63 10.02
C ARG A 194 8.33 3.63 10.29
N GLY A 195 8.52 4.52 11.28
CA GLY A 195 7.57 5.58 11.61
C GLY A 195 7.37 6.58 10.47
N GLU A 196 8.45 7.02 9.82
CA GLU A 196 8.37 7.90 8.65
C GLU A 196 7.70 7.21 7.45
N MET A 197 8.00 5.92 7.21
CA MET A 197 7.32 5.14 6.17
C MET A 197 5.81 5.04 6.45
N LEU A 198 5.42 4.78 7.71
CA LEU A 198 4.03 4.74 8.13
C LEU A 198 3.33 6.09 7.93
N HIS A 199 3.98 7.17 8.34
CA HIS A 199 3.48 8.53 8.13
C HIS A 199 3.27 8.84 6.64
N LEU A 200 4.23 8.53 5.78
CA LEU A 200 4.11 8.75 4.33
C LEU A 200 3.02 7.88 3.70
N ALA A 201 2.89 6.63 4.13
CA ALA A 201 1.86 5.73 3.64
C ALA A 201 0.45 6.28 3.93
N LEU A 202 0.22 6.82 5.13
CA LEU A 202 -1.09 7.31 5.56
C LEU A 202 -1.36 8.74 5.08
N MET A 203 -0.41 9.68 5.23
CA MET A 203 -0.62 11.09 4.94
C MET A 203 -0.49 11.44 3.45
N SER A 204 0.42 10.80 2.74
CA SER A 204 0.70 11.06 1.33
C SER A 204 0.24 9.93 0.41
N SER A 205 -0.36 8.89 0.98
CA SER A 205 -0.76 7.68 0.25
C SER A 205 0.40 7.05 -0.53
N GLU A 206 1.63 7.11 0.02
CA GLU A 206 2.84 6.65 -0.65
C GLU A 206 2.87 5.12 -0.77
N ASN A 207 2.79 4.64 -2.02
CA ASN A 207 2.66 3.20 -2.29
C ASN A 207 3.93 2.43 -1.94
N ARG A 208 5.13 2.99 -2.25
CA ARG A 208 6.40 2.33 -1.93
C ARG A 208 6.60 2.20 -0.44
N ALA A 209 6.18 3.20 0.34
CA ALA A 209 6.22 3.13 1.79
C ALA A 209 5.31 2.03 2.33
N ALA A 210 4.05 1.97 1.88
CA ALA A 210 3.12 0.93 2.28
C ALA A 210 3.60 -0.49 1.91
N HIS A 211 4.18 -0.65 0.71
CA HIS A 211 4.74 -1.92 0.26
C HIS A 211 5.95 -2.34 1.12
N ALA A 212 6.87 -1.41 1.36
CA ALA A 212 8.05 -1.65 2.19
C ALA A 212 7.69 -2.06 3.62
N LEU A 213 6.66 -1.44 4.23
CA LEU A 213 6.13 -1.82 5.53
C LEU A 213 5.65 -3.28 5.56
N GLY A 214 4.89 -3.70 4.54
CA GLY A 214 4.43 -5.09 4.43
C GLY A 214 5.57 -6.08 4.15
N ARG A 215 6.51 -5.71 3.27
CA ARG A 215 7.69 -6.52 2.91
C ARG A 215 8.62 -6.75 4.11
N THR A 216 8.84 -5.73 4.91
CA THR A 216 9.75 -5.80 6.09
C THR A 216 9.04 -6.25 7.37
N TYR A 217 7.76 -6.57 7.29
CA TYR A 217 7.04 -7.15 8.43
C TYR A 217 7.59 -8.54 8.78
N PRO A 218 7.61 -8.94 10.06
CA PRO A 218 8.03 -10.28 10.45
C PRO A 218 7.27 -11.38 9.69
N GLY A 219 8.00 -12.23 8.98
CA GLY A 219 7.44 -13.24 8.09
C GLY A 219 7.16 -12.76 6.66
N GLY A 220 7.45 -11.50 6.34
CA GLY A 220 7.40 -10.94 5.00
C GLY A 220 6.00 -10.68 4.45
N MET A 221 5.93 -10.33 3.17
CA MET A 221 4.71 -9.89 2.49
C MET A 221 3.54 -10.90 2.59
N ALA A 222 3.80 -12.17 2.37
CA ALA A 222 2.75 -13.20 2.42
C ALA A 222 2.10 -13.30 3.81
N THR A 223 2.92 -13.26 4.86
CA THR A 223 2.45 -13.22 6.26
C THR A 223 1.65 -11.95 6.52
N PHE A 224 2.15 -10.80 6.06
CA PHE A 224 1.45 -9.52 6.25
C PHE A 224 0.07 -9.52 5.62
N VAL A 225 -0.06 -9.95 4.36
CA VAL A 225 -1.36 -10.07 3.68
C VAL A 225 -2.27 -11.09 4.37
N GLY A 226 -1.70 -12.21 4.85
CA GLY A 226 -2.44 -13.17 5.67
C GLY A 226 -3.03 -12.53 6.93
N LEU A 227 -2.26 -11.68 7.61
CA LEU A 227 -2.71 -10.93 8.80
C LEU A 227 -3.75 -9.86 8.47
N MET A 228 -3.64 -9.15 7.33
CA MET A 228 -4.67 -8.21 6.88
C MET A 228 -6.03 -8.91 6.76
N ASN A 229 -6.08 -10.07 6.12
CA ASN A 229 -7.32 -10.83 5.97
C ASN A 229 -7.78 -11.48 7.30
N ALA A 230 -6.86 -11.89 8.17
CA ALA A 230 -7.19 -12.37 9.50
C ALA A 230 -7.82 -11.27 10.36
N LYS A 231 -7.22 -10.08 10.35
CA LYS A 231 -7.75 -8.89 11.05
C LYS A 231 -9.13 -8.50 10.53
N ALA A 232 -9.32 -8.47 9.21
CA ALA A 232 -10.63 -8.20 8.61
C ALA A 232 -11.70 -9.18 9.15
N ARG A 233 -11.42 -10.48 9.17
CA ARG A 233 -12.35 -11.48 9.74
C ARG A 233 -12.61 -11.26 11.23
N MET A 234 -11.58 -10.91 12.01
CA MET A 234 -11.72 -10.62 13.44
C MET A 234 -12.63 -9.43 13.71
N LEU A 235 -12.61 -8.43 12.83
CA LEU A 235 -13.45 -7.24 12.92
C LEU A 235 -14.85 -7.46 12.36
N GLY A 236 -15.17 -8.63 11.81
CA GLY A 236 -16.47 -8.91 11.19
C GLY A 236 -16.60 -8.36 9.76
N MET A 237 -15.52 -7.97 9.11
CA MET A 237 -15.49 -7.44 7.74
C MET A 237 -15.64 -8.60 6.72
N ALA A 238 -16.88 -9.08 6.58
CA ALA A 238 -17.19 -10.31 5.81
C ALA A 238 -17.01 -10.15 4.30
N ASP A 239 -17.20 -8.93 3.79
CA ASP A 239 -17.10 -8.58 2.35
C ASP A 239 -15.71 -8.12 1.94
N THR A 240 -14.73 -8.18 2.86
CA THR A 240 -13.40 -7.60 2.66
C THR A 240 -12.36 -8.64 2.29
N ARG A 241 -11.56 -8.31 1.27
CA ARG A 241 -10.42 -9.10 0.84
C ARG A 241 -9.24 -8.19 0.53
N TYR A 242 -8.07 -8.57 1.06
CA TYR A 242 -6.78 -7.93 0.77
C TYR A 242 -5.87 -8.92 0.03
N VAL A 243 -5.14 -8.42 -0.97
CA VAL A 243 -4.12 -9.18 -1.71
C VAL A 243 -2.74 -8.52 -1.64
N GLU A 244 -2.70 -7.22 -1.24
CA GLU A 244 -1.45 -6.47 -1.07
C GLU A 244 -1.67 -5.22 -0.19
N PRO A 245 -0.61 -4.56 0.36
CA PRO A 245 -0.76 -3.53 1.39
C PRO A 245 -1.01 -2.11 0.88
N THR A 246 -1.04 -1.85 -0.44
CA THR A 246 -1.06 -0.48 -0.99
C THR A 246 -2.42 -0.03 -1.51
N GLY A 247 -3.24 -0.95 -2.02
CA GLY A 247 -4.47 -0.68 -2.75
C GLY A 247 -4.27 -0.40 -4.25
N LEU A 248 -3.11 -0.75 -4.80
CA LEU A 248 -2.88 -0.70 -6.24
C LEU A 248 -3.70 -1.77 -6.95
N SER A 249 -3.78 -2.96 -6.38
CA SER A 249 -4.57 -4.05 -6.94
C SER A 249 -6.07 -3.77 -6.80
N SER A 250 -6.81 -3.93 -7.90
CA SER A 250 -8.28 -3.89 -7.88
C SER A 250 -8.91 -5.09 -7.18
N SER A 251 -8.11 -6.08 -6.80
CA SER A 251 -8.53 -7.23 -6.01
C SER A 251 -8.55 -6.96 -4.51
N ASN A 252 -8.04 -5.79 -4.04
CA ASN A 252 -8.33 -5.27 -2.72
C ASN A 252 -9.74 -4.68 -2.73
N GLN A 253 -10.67 -5.39 -2.12
CA GLN A 253 -12.10 -5.08 -2.19
C GLN A 253 -12.72 -5.07 -0.79
N SER A 254 -13.72 -4.21 -0.61
CA SER A 254 -14.49 -4.11 0.63
C SER A 254 -15.84 -3.43 0.36
N SER A 255 -16.73 -3.45 1.34
CA SER A 255 -17.95 -2.66 1.40
C SER A 255 -17.74 -1.42 2.30
N ALA A 256 -18.61 -0.42 2.17
CA ALA A 256 -18.55 0.75 3.06
C ALA A 256 -18.85 0.38 4.52
N ARG A 257 -19.70 -0.63 4.76
CA ARG A 257 -19.97 -1.15 6.10
C ARG A 257 -18.75 -1.78 6.74
N ASP A 258 -18.03 -2.61 6.00
CA ASP A 258 -16.81 -3.21 6.49
C ASP A 258 -15.74 -2.15 6.80
N LEU A 259 -15.61 -1.15 5.91
CA LEU A 259 -14.65 -0.06 6.13
C LEU A 259 -15.03 0.79 7.37
N ALA A 260 -16.32 0.94 7.70
CA ALA A 260 -16.73 1.61 8.92
C ALA A 260 -16.23 0.85 10.18
N LEU A 261 -16.29 -0.49 10.19
CA LEU A 261 -15.73 -1.31 11.28
C LEU A 261 -14.20 -1.12 11.42
N LEU A 262 -13.52 -1.00 10.29
CA LEU A 262 -12.08 -0.74 10.30
C LEU A 262 -11.74 0.65 10.85
N VAL A 263 -12.51 1.68 10.46
CA VAL A 263 -12.32 3.07 10.92
C VAL A 263 -12.60 3.18 12.43
N ASP A 264 -13.60 2.49 12.93
CA ASP A 264 -13.95 2.47 14.37
C ASP A 264 -12.84 1.83 15.23
N THR A 265 -12.06 0.94 14.63
CA THR A 265 -10.96 0.23 15.30
C THR A 265 -9.61 0.98 15.25
N ALA A 266 -9.38 1.81 14.23
CA ALA A 266 -8.10 2.42 13.93
C ALA A 266 -7.89 3.77 14.64
#